data_5b3fdd0678b8022fab2495e53824360e
#
_entry.id   5b3fdd0678b8022fab2495e53824360e
#
_cell.length_a   1.000
_cell.length_b   1.000
_cell.length_c   1.000
_cell.angle_alpha   90.00
_cell.angle_beta   90.00
_cell.angle_gamma   90.00
#
_symmetry.space_group_name_H-M   'P 1'
#
loop_
_entity.id
_entity.type
_entity.pdbx_description
1 polymer ?
#
loop_
_entity_poly.entity_id
_entity_poly.type
_entity_poly.pdbx_seq_one_letter_code
_entity_poly.pdbx_strand_id
1 'polypeptide(L)'
;IIAFRYMDVHGYTVTPVVSSADMTNATALPEILAAARRGEYDERVFGPASRTNEAIKQRIEAIFNGEITTADPQSTAYGLLMSAACNYWNTYLPFLFDEPNTIDNTIDRVLMPQNLLADGSPLREAIKVMTPEACGMGMSSGNVEIIGWLYQFYIAPRKDSVMAGFKKGKKAGANEIPAATQLFTPEWIVRYLVQNTVGRLWMVNHPDCALADSWEYYIAPTSDDDTAQLTVSSPEELTVCDPACGSGHMLTYAFDLLYEIYEDEGYAPS
;
A
#
# COMPACT_ATOMS: atom_id res chain seq x y z
N ILE A 1 -8.40 0.46 6.56
CA ILE A 1 -9.38 1.25 5.79
C ILE A 1 -8.67 1.99 4.66
N ILE A 2 -7.67 2.83 4.93
CA ILE A 2 -6.95 3.64 3.92
C ILE A 2 -6.32 2.75 2.85
N ALA A 3 -5.56 1.72 3.25
CA ALA A 3 -4.95 0.79 2.33
C ALA A 3 -6.00 0.07 1.45
N PHE A 4 -7.08 -0.45 2.06
CA PHE A 4 -8.15 -1.08 1.29
C PHE A 4 -8.85 -0.09 0.34
N ARG A 5 -9.06 1.17 0.74
CA ARG A 5 -9.64 2.16 -0.17
C ARG A 5 -8.75 2.38 -1.40
N TYR A 6 -7.44 2.52 -1.19
CA TYR A 6 -6.48 2.63 -2.28
C TYR A 6 -6.52 1.38 -3.18
N MET A 7 -6.45 0.20 -2.57
CA MET A 7 -6.48 -1.07 -3.29
C MET A 7 -7.77 -1.27 -4.07
N ASP A 8 -8.93 -0.90 -3.50
CA ASP A 8 -10.23 -0.96 -4.17
C ASP A 8 -10.23 -0.10 -5.44
N VAL A 9 -9.78 1.17 -5.32
CA VAL A 9 -9.78 2.13 -6.43
C VAL A 9 -8.88 1.65 -7.58
N HIS A 10 -7.77 0.99 -7.26
CA HIS A 10 -6.84 0.44 -8.27
C HIS A 10 -7.18 -0.98 -8.72
N GLY A 11 -8.28 -1.56 -8.24
CA GLY A 11 -8.70 -2.91 -8.64
C GLY A 11 -7.79 -4.03 -8.14
N TYR A 12 -7.02 -3.77 -7.07
CA TYR A 12 -6.16 -4.80 -6.46
C TYR A 12 -6.94 -5.76 -5.57
N THR A 13 -8.08 -5.32 -5.03
CA THR A 13 -8.96 -6.18 -4.24
C THR A 13 -9.82 -7.07 -5.14
N VAL A 14 -10.06 -8.28 -4.67
CA VAL A 14 -10.92 -9.26 -5.36
C VAL A 14 -12.36 -8.76 -5.49
N THR A 15 -12.88 -8.27 -4.37
CA THR A 15 -14.16 -7.56 -4.25
C THR A 15 -13.87 -6.32 -3.42
N PRO A 16 -14.35 -5.12 -3.81
CA PRO A 16 -14.12 -3.91 -3.03
C PRO A 16 -14.52 -4.06 -1.57
N VAL A 17 -13.56 -3.87 -0.68
CA VAL A 17 -13.71 -4.17 0.76
C VAL A 17 -14.35 -3.01 1.50
N VAL A 18 -13.95 -1.78 1.17
CA VAL A 18 -14.44 -0.56 1.83
C VAL A 18 -15.27 0.31 0.88
N SER A 19 -15.09 0.12 -0.41
CA SER A 19 -15.78 0.89 -1.45
C SER A 19 -17.05 0.18 -1.91
N SER A 20 -18.01 0.94 -2.39
CA SER A 20 -19.18 0.41 -3.12
C SER A 20 -18.80 0.07 -4.57
N ALA A 21 -19.70 -0.61 -5.29
CA ALA A 21 -19.53 -0.87 -6.72
C ALA A 21 -19.35 0.44 -7.52
N ASP A 22 -20.07 1.50 -7.13
CA ASP A 22 -19.81 2.86 -7.59
C ASP A 22 -18.78 3.51 -6.66
N MET A 23 -17.50 3.50 -7.06
CA MET A 23 -16.39 4.03 -6.29
C MET A 23 -16.53 5.50 -5.89
N THR A 24 -17.41 6.25 -6.52
CA THR A 24 -17.66 7.68 -6.23
C THR A 24 -18.70 7.87 -5.13
N ASN A 25 -19.51 6.86 -4.83
CA ASN A 25 -20.60 6.95 -3.86
C ASN A 25 -20.15 6.58 -2.44
N ALA A 26 -19.78 7.58 -1.66
CA ALA A 26 -19.32 7.39 -0.28
C ALA A 26 -20.41 6.92 0.71
N THR A 27 -21.69 7.01 0.34
CA THR A 27 -22.83 6.65 1.21
C THR A 27 -23.37 5.26 0.95
N ALA A 28 -23.07 4.67 -0.21
CA ALA A 28 -23.48 3.32 -0.55
C ALA A 28 -22.80 2.26 0.33
N LEU A 29 -23.37 1.06 0.37
CA LEU A 29 -22.78 -0.06 1.08
C LEU A 29 -21.50 -0.51 0.40
N PRO A 30 -20.46 -0.91 1.18
CA PRO A 30 -19.29 -1.59 0.62
C PRO A 30 -19.69 -2.81 -0.21
N GLU A 31 -19.05 -3.01 -1.37
CA GLU A 31 -19.44 -4.07 -2.29
C GLU A 31 -19.32 -5.46 -1.69
N ILE A 32 -18.29 -5.71 -0.89
CA ILE A 32 -18.14 -6.99 -0.18
C ILE A 32 -19.35 -7.31 0.70
N LEU A 33 -19.96 -6.29 1.32
CA LEU A 33 -21.17 -6.46 2.14
C LEU A 33 -22.42 -6.63 1.27
N ALA A 34 -22.51 -5.86 0.19
CA ALA A 34 -23.61 -5.97 -0.77
C ALA A 34 -23.63 -7.34 -1.44
N ALA A 35 -22.48 -7.85 -1.86
CA ALA A 35 -22.29 -9.19 -2.42
C ALA A 35 -22.68 -10.28 -1.41
N ALA A 36 -22.18 -10.22 -0.18
CA ALA A 36 -22.51 -11.18 0.87
C ALA A 36 -24.03 -11.24 1.16
N ARG A 37 -24.73 -10.11 1.10
CA ARG A 37 -26.21 -10.07 1.23
C ARG A 37 -26.95 -10.74 0.07
N ARG A 38 -26.33 -10.84 -1.12
CA ARG A 38 -26.85 -11.58 -2.26
C ARG A 38 -26.44 -13.08 -2.22
N GLY A 39 -25.64 -13.49 -1.21
CA GLY A 39 -25.07 -14.82 -1.13
C GLY A 39 -23.85 -15.02 -2.03
N GLU A 40 -23.28 -13.94 -2.53
CA GLU A 40 -22.12 -13.96 -3.44
C GLU A 40 -20.82 -13.79 -2.62
N TYR A 41 -19.96 -14.79 -2.70
CA TYR A 41 -18.67 -14.81 -2.01
C TYR A 41 -17.59 -15.22 -2.99
N ASP A 42 -16.49 -14.47 -3.05
CA ASP A 42 -15.36 -14.84 -3.91
C ASP A 42 -14.61 -16.04 -3.31
N GLU A 43 -14.42 -17.10 -4.12
CA GLU A 43 -13.78 -18.34 -3.69
C GLU A 43 -12.30 -18.17 -3.30
N ARG A 44 -11.61 -17.15 -3.82
CA ARG A 44 -10.24 -16.84 -3.44
C ARG A 44 -10.15 -16.40 -1.98
N VAL A 45 -11.15 -15.67 -1.49
CA VAL A 45 -11.21 -15.16 -0.12
C VAL A 45 -11.90 -16.17 0.81
N PHE A 46 -13.01 -16.76 0.37
CA PHE A 46 -13.91 -17.57 1.20
C PHE A 46 -13.92 -19.06 0.83
N GLY A 47 -13.03 -19.47 -0.06
CA GLY A 47 -12.97 -20.88 -0.49
C GLY A 47 -12.30 -21.81 0.51
N PRO A 48 -12.26 -23.11 0.19
CA PRO A 48 -11.80 -24.16 1.10
C PRO A 48 -10.31 -24.09 1.46
N ALA A 49 -9.54 -23.28 0.73
CA ALA A 49 -8.12 -23.03 1.05
C ALA A 49 -7.95 -22.28 2.37
N SER A 50 -8.95 -21.51 2.81
CA SER A 50 -8.93 -20.77 4.08
C SER A 50 -10.08 -21.26 4.97
N ARG A 51 -9.81 -22.25 5.83
CA ARG A 51 -10.80 -22.76 6.79
C ARG A 51 -11.35 -21.66 7.71
N THR A 52 -10.54 -20.69 8.08
CA THR A 52 -10.95 -19.55 8.91
C THR A 52 -11.97 -18.69 8.19
N ASN A 53 -11.73 -18.34 6.92
CA ASN A 53 -12.65 -17.52 6.14
C ASN A 53 -13.93 -18.28 5.75
N GLU A 54 -13.86 -19.59 5.56
CA GLU A 54 -15.05 -20.42 5.38
C GLU A 54 -15.95 -20.42 6.61
N ALA A 55 -15.36 -20.54 7.82
CA ALA A 55 -16.11 -20.42 9.07
C ALA A 55 -16.70 -19.01 9.27
N ILE A 56 -15.98 -17.96 8.86
CA ILE A 56 -16.49 -16.59 8.87
C ILE A 56 -17.71 -16.47 7.94
N LYS A 57 -17.64 -17.02 6.72
CA LYS A 57 -18.75 -17.03 5.77
C LYS A 57 -20.00 -17.68 6.37
N GLN A 58 -19.86 -18.88 6.92
CA GLN A 58 -20.98 -19.59 7.58
C GLN A 58 -21.61 -18.74 8.69
N ARG A 59 -20.80 -18.06 9.50
CA ARG A 59 -21.29 -17.17 10.56
C ARG A 59 -22.03 -15.95 10.01
N ILE A 60 -21.57 -15.36 8.91
CA ILE A 60 -22.25 -14.24 8.23
C ILE A 60 -23.62 -14.69 7.71
N GLU A 61 -23.67 -15.86 7.06
CA GLU A 61 -24.91 -16.44 6.56
C GLU A 61 -25.90 -16.71 7.70
N ALA A 62 -25.45 -17.27 8.82
CA ALA A 62 -26.28 -17.48 10.01
C ALA A 62 -26.82 -16.16 10.62
N ILE A 63 -26.03 -15.07 10.56
CA ILE A 63 -26.49 -13.75 11.00
C ILE A 63 -27.59 -13.22 10.06
N PHE A 64 -27.39 -13.31 8.74
CA PHE A 64 -28.37 -12.82 7.77
C PHE A 64 -29.65 -13.66 7.74
N ASN A 65 -29.56 -14.96 8.02
CA ASN A 65 -30.71 -15.87 8.15
C ASN A 65 -31.45 -15.71 9.50
N GLY A 66 -30.93 -14.92 10.44
CA GLY A 66 -31.52 -14.71 11.75
C GLY A 66 -31.26 -15.86 12.76
N GLU A 67 -30.41 -16.81 12.44
CA GLU A 67 -30.00 -17.90 13.33
C GLU A 67 -29.11 -17.38 14.47
N ILE A 68 -28.32 -16.34 14.19
CA ILE A 68 -27.51 -15.63 15.19
C ILE A 68 -28.08 -14.22 15.35
N THR A 69 -28.60 -13.93 16.54
CA THR A 69 -29.12 -12.60 16.87
C THR A 69 -27.99 -11.66 17.30
N THR A 70 -27.92 -10.49 16.69
CA THR A 70 -26.98 -9.41 17.02
C THR A 70 -27.73 -8.08 17.11
N ALA A 71 -27.16 -7.12 17.84
CA ALA A 71 -27.77 -5.79 17.97
C ALA A 71 -27.84 -5.04 16.62
N ASP A 72 -26.80 -5.22 15.78
CA ASP A 72 -26.73 -4.71 14.40
C ASP A 72 -26.14 -5.82 13.52
N PRO A 73 -27.02 -6.59 12.84
CA PRO A 73 -26.59 -7.68 11.97
C PRO A 73 -25.67 -7.21 10.83
N GLN A 74 -25.97 -6.04 10.28
CA GLN A 74 -25.25 -5.52 9.13
C GLN A 74 -23.82 -5.10 9.50
N SER A 75 -23.66 -4.33 10.57
CA SER A 75 -22.33 -3.92 11.04
C SER A 75 -21.51 -5.10 11.56
N THR A 76 -22.17 -6.07 12.21
CA THR A 76 -21.51 -7.29 12.68
C THR A 76 -21.00 -8.12 11.50
N ALA A 77 -21.82 -8.36 10.49
CA ALA A 77 -21.43 -9.07 9.28
C ALA A 77 -20.30 -8.34 8.54
N TYR A 78 -20.38 -7.01 8.45
CA TYR A 78 -19.32 -6.22 7.79
C TYR A 78 -17.98 -6.32 8.53
N GLY A 79 -17.97 -6.28 9.85
CA GLY A 79 -16.76 -6.51 10.64
C GLY A 79 -16.11 -7.88 10.37
N LEU A 80 -16.93 -8.92 10.21
CA LEU A 80 -16.46 -10.26 9.84
C LEU A 80 -15.90 -10.31 8.42
N LEU A 81 -16.54 -9.63 7.46
CA LEU A 81 -16.05 -9.52 6.08
C LEU A 81 -14.70 -8.79 6.01
N MET A 82 -14.53 -7.72 6.77
CA MET A 82 -13.25 -7.01 6.92
C MET A 82 -12.16 -7.94 7.45
N SER A 83 -12.47 -8.74 8.49
CA SER A 83 -11.53 -9.71 9.04
C SER A 83 -11.14 -10.78 8.01
N ALA A 84 -12.10 -11.28 7.22
CA ALA A 84 -11.82 -12.23 6.15
C ALA A 84 -10.91 -11.64 5.06
N ALA A 85 -11.12 -10.38 4.70
CA ALA A 85 -10.25 -9.67 3.77
C ALA A 85 -8.82 -9.51 4.33
N CYS A 86 -8.67 -9.14 5.61
CA CYS A 86 -7.37 -9.08 6.27
C CYS A 86 -6.66 -10.44 6.27
N ASN A 87 -7.38 -11.53 6.59
CA ASN A 87 -6.84 -12.88 6.55
C ASN A 87 -6.35 -13.30 5.16
N TYR A 88 -7.09 -12.93 4.12
CA TYR A 88 -6.69 -13.19 2.75
C TYR A 88 -5.38 -12.46 2.40
N TRP A 89 -5.32 -11.18 2.72
CA TRP A 89 -4.15 -10.35 2.43
C TRP A 89 -2.94 -10.66 3.30
N ASN A 90 -3.11 -11.30 4.47
CA ASN A 90 -1.97 -11.78 5.26
C ASN A 90 -1.06 -12.72 4.45
N THR A 91 -1.63 -13.51 3.53
CA THR A 91 -0.84 -14.41 2.67
C THR A 91 0.19 -13.66 1.81
N TYR A 92 -0.14 -12.45 1.39
CA TYR A 92 0.72 -11.62 0.53
C TYR A 92 1.49 -10.56 1.31
N LEU A 93 0.91 -10.07 2.40
CA LEU A 93 1.42 -8.95 3.21
C LEU A 93 1.44 -9.33 4.70
N PRO A 94 2.22 -10.36 5.10
CA PRO A 94 2.21 -10.87 6.47
C PRO A 94 2.75 -9.87 7.50
N PHE A 95 3.50 -8.85 7.04
CA PHE A 95 4.00 -7.78 7.89
C PHE A 95 2.96 -6.68 8.18
N LEU A 96 1.87 -6.63 7.41
CA LEU A 96 0.80 -5.63 7.54
C LEU A 96 -0.44 -6.20 8.23
N PHE A 97 -0.71 -7.48 8.03
CA PHE A 97 -1.87 -8.17 8.58
C PHE A 97 -1.40 -9.31 9.47
N ASP A 98 -1.93 -9.40 10.69
CA ASP A 98 -1.62 -10.47 11.62
C ASP A 98 -2.04 -11.85 11.07
N GLU A 99 -1.40 -12.92 11.58
CA GLU A 99 -1.80 -14.28 11.23
C GLU A 99 -3.30 -14.50 11.51
N PRO A 100 -4.00 -15.26 10.64
CA PRO A 100 -5.42 -15.55 10.78
C PRO A 100 -5.65 -16.30 12.10
N ASN A 101 -5.89 -15.57 13.15
CA ASN A 101 -6.28 -16.11 14.43
C ASN A 101 -7.80 -16.30 14.48
N THR A 102 -8.23 -17.25 15.31
CA THR A 102 -9.64 -17.60 15.54
C THR A 102 -10.54 -16.36 15.54
N ILE A 103 -11.72 -16.51 14.95
CA ILE A 103 -12.80 -15.53 14.72
C ILE A 103 -13.02 -14.51 15.86
N ASP A 104 -12.59 -14.81 17.07
CA ASP A 104 -12.92 -14.03 18.26
C ASP A 104 -11.75 -13.27 18.91
N ASN A 105 -10.50 -13.38 18.43
CA ASN A 105 -9.35 -12.92 19.22
C ASN A 105 -8.28 -12.14 18.44
N THR A 106 -8.62 -11.48 17.33
CA THR A 106 -7.68 -10.61 16.63
C THR A 106 -7.67 -9.21 17.21
N ILE A 107 -6.49 -8.63 17.39
CA ILE A 107 -6.28 -7.22 17.78
C ILE A 107 -7.07 -6.31 16.85
N ASP A 108 -7.09 -6.63 15.55
CA ASP A 108 -7.83 -5.90 14.52
C ASP A 108 -9.32 -5.79 14.83
N ARG A 109 -9.93 -6.84 15.38
CA ARG A 109 -11.34 -6.83 15.76
C ARG A 109 -11.60 -5.98 17.02
N VAL A 110 -10.68 -5.98 17.96
CA VAL A 110 -10.79 -5.13 19.17
C VAL A 110 -10.63 -3.66 18.83
N LEU A 111 -9.78 -3.36 17.86
CA LEU A 111 -9.53 -1.98 17.40
C LEU A 111 -10.55 -1.51 16.36
N MET A 112 -11.35 -2.41 15.79
CA MET A 112 -12.34 -2.07 14.76
C MET A 112 -13.52 -1.31 15.39
N PRO A 113 -13.82 -0.09 14.92
CA PRO A 113 -14.99 0.67 15.39
C PRO A 113 -16.28 -0.11 15.15
N GLN A 114 -17.18 -0.14 16.14
CA GLN A 114 -18.42 -0.91 16.04
C GLN A 114 -19.39 -0.36 14.97
N ASN A 115 -19.31 0.92 14.63
CA ASN A 115 -20.25 1.62 13.74
C ASN A 115 -19.59 2.09 12.44
N LEU A 116 -18.83 1.22 11.77
CA LEU A 116 -18.12 1.57 10.52
C LEU A 116 -19.05 2.06 9.40
N LEU A 117 -20.29 1.59 9.37
CA LEU A 117 -21.28 1.95 8.32
C LEU A 117 -22.08 3.22 8.64
N ALA A 118 -21.95 3.76 9.85
CA ALA A 118 -22.67 4.97 10.25
C ALA A 118 -22.11 6.23 9.54
N ASP A 119 -22.97 7.23 9.38
CA ASP A 119 -22.54 8.54 8.89
C ASP A 119 -21.53 9.15 9.88
N GLY A 120 -20.48 9.79 9.32
CA GLY A 120 -19.37 10.34 10.11
C GLY A 120 -18.41 9.31 10.68
N SER A 121 -18.58 8.02 10.37
CA SER A 121 -17.60 6.99 10.75
C SER A 121 -16.25 7.20 10.05
N PRO A 122 -15.14 6.71 10.65
CA PRO A 122 -13.83 6.77 10.01
C PRO A 122 -13.80 6.19 8.58
N LEU A 123 -14.61 5.15 8.32
CA LEU A 123 -14.76 4.58 6.99
C LEU A 123 -15.39 5.57 6.02
N ARG A 124 -16.53 6.16 6.39
CA ARG A 124 -17.26 7.11 5.53
C ARG A 124 -16.44 8.36 5.24
N GLU A 125 -15.77 8.88 6.26
CA GLU A 125 -14.91 10.05 6.09
C GLU A 125 -13.69 9.75 5.22
N ALA A 126 -13.06 8.58 5.39
CA ALA A 126 -11.95 8.17 4.52
C ALA A 126 -12.39 8.07 3.05
N ILE A 127 -13.55 7.48 2.76
CA ILE A 127 -14.05 7.35 1.37
C ILE A 127 -14.35 8.74 0.76
N LYS A 128 -14.91 9.67 1.54
CA LYS A 128 -15.20 11.05 1.07
C LYS A 128 -13.93 11.81 0.68
N VAL A 129 -12.85 11.63 1.44
CA VAL A 129 -11.56 12.31 1.19
C VAL A 129 -10.75 11.60 0.13
N MET A 130 -10.75 10.28 0.15
CA MET A 130 -10.00 9.44 -0.79
C MET A 130 -10.88 9.13 -2.02
N THR A 131 -11.19 10.16 -2.80
CA THR A 131 -11.89 9.97 -4.09
C THR A 131 -11.00 9.17 -5.06
N PRO A 132 -11.58 8.56 -6.11
CA PRO A 132 -10.76 7.87 -7.12
C PRO A 132 -9.66 8.76 -7.70
N GLU A 133 -9.94 10.03 -7.96
CA GLU A 133 -8.97 10.99 -8.46
C GLU A 133 -7.87 11.29 -7.43
N ALA A 134 -8.23 11.45 -6.14
CA ALA A 134 -7.26 11.66 -5.07
C ALA A 134 -6.37 10.43 -4.85
N CYS A 135 -6.87 9.22 -5.17
CA CYS A 135 -6.08 7.99 -5.16
C CYS A 135 -5.24 7.80 -6.44
N GLY A 136 -5.30 8.74 -7.40
CA GLY A 136 -4.53 8.67 -8.64
C GLY A 136 -5.10 7.69 -9.66
N MET A 137 -6.40 7.43 -9.64
CA MET A 137 -7.04 6.58 -10.65
C MET A 137 -6.77 7.12 -12.07
N GLY A 138 -6.24 6.27 -12.93
CA GLY A 138 -5.88 6.63 -14.31
C GLY A 138 -4.48 7.24 -14.49
N MET A 139 -3.69 7.39 -13.43
CA MET A 139 -2.27 7.72 -13.54
C MET A 139 -1.44 6.43 -13.65
N SER A 140 -0.43 6.43 -14.52
CA SER A 140 0.44 5.26 -14.78
C SER A 140 1.29 4.85 -13.56
N SER A 141 1.58 5.79 -12.68
CA SER A 141 2.12 5.52 -11.35
C SER A 141 1.06 5.94 -10.35
N GLY A 142 0.34 4.99 -9.76
CA GLY A 142 -0.63 5.28 -8.72
C GLY A 142 0.03 6.12 -7.61
N ASN A 143 -0.73 7.05 -7.03
CA ASN A 143 -0.23 7.98 -6.03
C ASN A 143 -0.02 7.25 -4.69
N VAL A 144 0.90 6.27 -4.69
CA VAL A 144 1.22 5.39 -3.53
C VAL A 144 1.66 6.22 -2.34
N GLU A 145 2.24 7.39 -2.61
CA GLU A 145 2.72 8.34 -1.60
C GLU A 145 1.61 8.88 -0.68
N ILE A 146 0.34 8.83 -1.10
CA ILE A 146 -0.77 9.33 -0.29
C ILE A 146 -0.83 8.65 1.08
N ILE A 147 -0.54 7.36 1.15
CA ILE A 147 -0.51 6.61 2.42
C ILE A 147 0.64 7.12 3.30
N GLY A 148 1.79 7.36 2.69
CA GLY A 148 2.94 7.93 3.37
C GLY A 148 2.70 9.34 3.89
N TRP A 149 2.12 10.19 3.09
CA TRP A 149 1.78 11.58 3.49
C TRP A 149 0.74 11.60 4.60
N LEU A 150 -0.29 10.78 4.55
CA LEU A 150 -1.27 10.65 5.62
C LEU A 150 -0.61 10.27 6.95
N TYR A 151 0.34 9.33 6.91
CA TYR A 151 1.10 8.97 8.08
C TYR A 151 2.00 10.11 8.57
N GLN A 152 2.67 10.85 7.68
CA GLN A 152 3.47 12.02 8.04
C GLN A 152 2.62 13.10 8.72
N PHE A 153 1.44 13.39 8.19
CA PHE A 153 0.52 14.33 8.83
C PHE A 153 0.06 13.84 10.21
N TYR A 154 -0.23 12.56 10.34
CA TYR A 154 -0.63 11.97 11.62
C TYR A 154 0.47 12.09 12.67
N ILE A 155 1.74 11.87 12.30
CA ILE A 155 2.87 11.89 13.23
C ILE A 155 3.45 13.31 13.43
N ALA A 156 3.06 14.28 12.62
CA ALA A 156 3.64 15.65 12.64
C ALA A 156 3.63 16.31 14.02
N PRO A 157 2.55 16.30 14.82
CA PRO A 157 2.56 16.91 16.16
C PRO A 157 3.59 16.28 17.10
N ARG A 158 3.78 14.94 16.99
CA ARG A 158 4.79 14.23 17.78
C ARG A 158 6.21 14.58 17.32
N LYS A 159 6.42 14.65 16.00
CA LYS A 159 7.68 15.08 15.38
C LYS A 159 8.07 16.49 15.87
N ASP A 160 7.16 17.45 15.84
CA ASP A 160 7.38 18.80 16.29
C ASP A 160 7.77 18.86 17.77
N SER A 161 7.10 18.07 18.61
CA SER A 161 7.42 17.93 20.03
C SER A 161 8.84 17.40 20.27
N VAL A 162 9.25 16.37 19.52
CA VAL A 162 10.60 15.78 19.62
C VAL A 162 11.64 16.78 19.13
N MET A 163 11.40 17.46 17.99
CA MET A 163 12.29 18.48 17.45
C MET A 163 12.46 19.69 18.39
N ALA A 164 11.38 20.10 19.06
CA ALA A 164 11.44 21.12 20.10
C ALA A 164 12.27 20.67 21.32
N GLY A 165 12.27 19.36 21.62
CA GLY A 165 13.13 18.77 22.63
C GLY A 165 14.62 18.86 22.27
N PHE A 166 14.98 18.60 21.03
CA PHE A 166 16.37 18.71 20.54
C PHE A 166 16.92 20.12 20.69
N LYS A 167 16.11 21.15 20.39
CA LYS A 167 16.51 22.55 20.59
C LYS A 167 16.83 22.89 22.05
N LYS A 168 16.30 22.07 22.98
CA LYS A 168 16.56 22.17 24.42
C LYS A 168 17.67 21.21 24.91
N GLY A 169 18.40 20.56 23.99
CA GLY A 169 19.47 19.64 24.34
C GLY A 169 18.99 18.22 24.74
N LYS A 170 17.69 17.91 24.64
CA LYS A 170 17.17 16.57 24.92
C LYS A 170 17.56 15.62 23.79
N LYS A 171 17.96 14.38 24.13
CA LYS A 171 18.17 13.31 23.14
C LYS A 171 16.86 12.52 22.94
N ALA A 172 16.62 12.04 21.71
CA ALA A 172 15.48 11.16 21.45
C ALA A 172 15.61 9.84 22.18
N GLY A 173 14.56 9.42 22.85
CA GLY A 173 14.42 8.05 23.33
C GLY A 173 14.04 7.11 22.19
N ALA A 174 14.17 5.78 22.41
CA ALA A 174 13.86 4.77 21.40
C ALA A 174 12.47 4.94 20.75
N ASN A 175 11.44 5.27 21.54
CA ASN A 175 10.08 5.50 21.07
C ASN A 175 9.87 6.84 20.34
N GLU A 176 10.89 7.73 20.35
CA GLU A 176 10.84 9.04 19.69
C GLU A 176 11.63 9.02 18.37
N ILE A 177 12.51 8.04 18.16
CA ILE A 177 13.32 7.89 16.94
C ILE A 177 12.44 7.82 15.68
N PRO A 178 11.41 6.97 15.59
CA PRO A 178 10.57 6.90 14.41
C PRO A 178 9.95 8.26 14.04
N ALA A 179 9.42 9.00 15.03
CA ALA A 179 8.86 10.32 14.80
C ALA A 179 9.89 11.35 14.36
N ALA A 180 11.14 11.24 14.85
CA ALA A 180 12.22 12.16 14.50
C ALA A 180 12.78 11.94 13.11
N THR A 181 12.89 10.68 12.67
CA THR A 181 13.63 10.28 11.48
C THR A 181 12.74 9.96 10.28
N GLN A 182 11.46 9.64 10.49
CA GLN A 182 10.59 9.26 9.41
C GLN A 182 10.33 10.41 8.45
N LEU A 183 10.68 10.19 7.20
CA LEU A 183 10.46 11.09 6.07
C LEU A 183 10.03 10.24 4.88
N PHE A 184 8.94 10.65 4.23
CA PHE A 184 8.59 10.14 2.91
C PHE A 184 9.24 11.05 1.89
N THR A 185 10.22 10.52 1.19
CA THR A 185 10.96 11.25 0.17
C THR A 185 10.02 11.53 -1.00
N PRO A 186 9.84 12.78 -1.45
CA PRO A 186 9.02 13.10 -2.61
C PRO A 186 9.45 12.32 -3.86
N GLU A 187 8.49 11.91 -4.67
CA GLU A 187 8.70 11.05 -5.84
C GLU A 187 9.76 11.61 -6.80
N TRP A 188 9.75 12.91 -7.07
CA TRP A 188 10.72 13.52 -7.97
C TRP A 188 12.16 13.40 -7.46
N ILE A 189 12.38 13.44 -6.14
CA ILE A 189 13.71 13.22 -5.54
C ILE A 189 14.12 11.75 -5.70
N VAL A 190 13.18 10.82 -5.47
CA VAL A 190 13.41 9.39 -5.66
C VAL A 190 13.82 9.10 -7.10
N ARG A 191 13.05 9.60 -8.08
CA ARG A 191 13.36 9.45 -9.50
C ARG A 191 14.70 10.07 -9.85
N TYR A 192 14.95 11.30 -9.42
CA TYR A 192 16.24 11.95 -9.63
C TYR A 192 17.41 11.12 -9.12
N LEU A 193 17.33 10.62 -7.90
CA LEU A 193 18.41 9.85 -7.30
C LEU A 193 18.64 8.52 -8.02
N VAL A 194 17.58 7.75 -8.28
CA VAL A 194 17.70 6.43 -8.92
C VAL A 194 18.14 6.55 -10.37
N GLN A 195 17.59 7.48 -11.15
CA GLN A 195 17.99 7.70 -12.54
C GLN A 195 19.45 8.14 -12.66
N ASN A 196 19.95 8.93 -11.68
CA ASN A 196 21.33 9.42 -11.69
C ASN A 196 22.32 8.55 -10.90
N THR A 197 21.89 7.39 -10.41
CA THR A 197 22.76 6.37 -9.80
C THR A 197 22.69 5.07 -10.60
N VAL A 198 21.65 4.27 -10.40
CA VAL A 198 21.46 2.99 -11.11
C VAL A 198 21.33 3.22 -12.61
N GLY A 199 20.47 4.16 -13.02
CA GLY A 199 20.28 4.50 -14.42
C GLY A 199 21.56 5.03 -15.07
N ARG A 200 22.28 5.92 -14.38
CA ARG A 200 23.56 6.45 -14.90
C ARG A 200 24.61 5.35 -15.05
N LEU A 201 24.72 4.44 -14.08
CA LEU A 201 25.66 3.32 -14.19
C LEU A 201 25.34 2.45 -15.41
N TRP A 202 24.05 2.19 -15.67
CA TRP A 202 23.64 1.48 -16.88
C TRP A 202 24.00 2.23 -18.16
N MET A 203 23.59 3.50 -18.28
CA MET A 203 23.79 4.32 -19.48
C MET A 203 25.26 4.53 -19.85
N VAL A 204 26.16 4.67 -18.86
CA VAL A 204 27.58 4.83 -19.13
C VAL A 204 28.19 3.53 -19.69
N ASN A 205 27.66 2.37 -19.30
CA ASN A 205 28.10 1.07 -19.84
C ASN A 205 27.38 0.70 -21.16
N HIS A 206 26.23 1.30 -21.45
CA HIS A 206 25.40 1.02 -22.63
C HIS A 206 25.04 2.32 -23.37
N PRO A 207 26.02 2.96 -24.04
CA PRO A 207 25.82 4.29 -24.64
C PRO A 207 24.80 4.30 -25.79
N ASP A 208 24.50 3.14 -26.39
CA ASP A 208 23.53 2.99 -27.47
C ASP A 208 22.09 2.77 -26.95
N CYS A 209 21.89 2.65 -25.64
CA CYS A 209 20.58 2.49 -25.01
C CYS A 209 19.81 3.83 -25.02
N ALA A 210 18.54 3.80 -25.42
CA ALA A 210 17.69 4.99 -25.54
C ALA A 210 16.79 5.24 -24.32
N LEU A 211 16.85 4.42 -23.27
CA LEU A 211 15.98 4.52 -22.10
C LEU A 211 16.04 5.88 -21.41
N ALA A 212 17.23 6.50 -21.40
CA ALA A 212 17.44 7.81 -20.80
C ALA A 212 16.54 8.91 -21.39
N ASP A 213 16.09 8.77 -22.64
CA ASP A 213 15.20 9.74 -23.30
C ASP A 213 13.82 9.79 -22.62
N SER A 214 13.41 8.73 -21.93
CA SER A 214 12.18 8.63 -21.17
C SER A 214 12.31 9.07 -19.70
N TRP A 215 13.53 9.26 -19.19
CA TRP A 215 13.80 9.55 -17.78
C TRP A 215 13.86 11.06 -17.51
N GLU A 216 12.77 11.60 -17.01
CA GLU A 216 12.56 13.04 -16.80
C GLU A 216 13.65 13.74 -15.99
N TYR A 217 14.26 13.05 -15.02
CA TYR A 217 15.26 13.62 -14.11
C TYR A 217 16.69 13.14 -14.37
N TYR A 218 16.90 12.40 -15.46
CA TYR A 218 18.24 11.93 -15.81
C TYR A 218 19.10 13.10 -16.32
N ILE A 219 20.33 13.18 -15.85
CA ILE A 219 21.33 14.15 -16.28
C ILE A 219 22.44 13.41 -17.01
N ALA A 220 22.55 13.63 -18.31
CA ALA A 220 23.62 13.06 -19.11
C ALA A 220 25.00 13.56 -18.65
N PRO A 221 26.04 12.71 -18.71
CA PRO A 221 27.42 13.13 -18.46
C PRO A 221 27.85 14.29 -19.34
N THR A 222 28.56 15.24 -18.76
CA THR A 222 29.02 16.45 -19.51
C THR A 222 30.49 16.41 -19.93
N SER A 223 31.25 15.38 -19.49
CA SER A 223 32.69 15.25 -19.78
C SER A 223 33.11 13.79 -19.91
N ASP A 224 34.26 13.57 -20.61
CA ASP A 224 34.87 12.25 -20.72
C ASP A 224 35.41 11.67 -19.41
N ASP A 225 35.40 12.46 -18.33
CA ASP A 225 35.78 12.00 -16.97
C ASP A 225 34.70 11.14 -16.29
N ASP A 226 33.54 11.00 -16.88
CA ASP A 226 32.44 10.17 -16.37
C ASP A 226 32.53 8.71 -16.89
N THR A 227 33.73 8.19 -16.94
CA THR A 227 33.95 6.76 -17.22
C THR A 227 33.43 5.93 -16.04
N ALA A 228 32.65 4.91 -16.35
CA ALA A 228 32.18 4.00 -15.31
C ALA A 228 33.36 3.38 -14.56
N GLN A 229 33.43 3.60 -13.25
CA GLN A 229 34.36 2.90 -12.40
C GLN A 229 34.01 1.41 -12.25
N LEU A 230 32.77 1.06 -12.55
CA LEU A 230 32.23 -0.30 -12.53
C LEU A 230 31.77 -0.65 -13.95
N THR A 231 32.20 -1.80 -14.44
CA THR A 231 31.72 -2.36 -15.70
C THR A 231 30.51 -3.25 -15.40
N VAL A 232 29.42 -3.00 -16.12
CA VAL A 232 28.17 -3.77 -16.04
C VAL A 232 27.81 -4.19 -17.46
N SER A 233 27.73 -5.47 -17.70
CA SER A 233 27.49 -6.07 -19.02
C SER A 233 26.06 -6.59 -19.17
N SER A 234 25.38 -6.88 -18.06
CA SER A 234 24.01 -7.38 -18.04
C SER A 234 23.23 -6.84 -16.85
N PRO A 235 21.88 -6.75 -16.94
CA PRO A 235 21.08 -6.22 -15.84
C PRO A 235 21.18 -7.05 -14.56
N GLU A 236 21.48 -8.35 -14.61
CA GLU A 236 21.65 -9.21 -13.44
C GLU A 236 22.86 -8.82 -12.56
N GLU A 237 23.82 -8.08 -13.11
CA GLU A 237 24.99 -7.59 -12.39
C GLU A 237 24.66 -6.36 -11.53
N LEU A 238 23.53 -5.68 -11.82
CA LEU A 238 23.11 -4.52 -11.06
C LEU A 238 22.57 -4.94 -9.68
N THR A 239 23.18 -4.41 -8.64
CA THR A 239 22.74 -4.61 -7.27
C THR A 239 22.46 -3.27 -6.59
N VAL A 240 21.31 -3.17 -5.95
CA VAL A 240 20.89 -1.95 -5.25
C VAL A 240 20.82 -2.20 -3.76
N CYS A 241 21.46 -1.33 -2.97
CA CYS A 241 21.39 -1.35 -1.52
C CYS A 241 20.95 0.02 -1.01
N ASP A 242 19.85 0.05 -0.28
CA ASP A 242 19.40 1.24 0.44
C ASP A 242 19.58 1.02 1.95
N PRO A 243 20.65 1.58 2.56
CA PRO A 243 20.93 1.40 3.99
C PRO A 243 19.98 2.18 4.90
N ALA A 244 19.15 3.05 4.33
CA ALA A 244 18.18 3.87 5.04
C ALA A 244 16.76 3.73 4.45
N CYS A 245 16.44 2.52 4.03
CA CYS A 245 15.27 2.11 3.23
C CYS A 245 13.94 2.78 3.65
N GLY A 246 13.69 2.96 4.94
CA GLY A 246 12.44 3.53 5.43
C GLY A 246 11.23 2.74 4.91
N SER A 247 10.38 3.39 4.11
CA SER A 247 9.20 2.77 3.46
C SER A 247 9.52 2.08 2.12
N GLY A 248 10.76 2.13 1.66
CA GLY A 248 11.20 1.45 0.46
C GLY A 248 11.01 2.23 -0.85
N HIS A 249 10.71 3.51 -0.83
CA HIS A 249 10.45 4.32 -2.03
C HIS A 249 11.58 4.23 -3.07
N MET A 250 12.86 4.33 -2.61
CA MET A 250 14.01 4.20 -3.50
C MET A 250 14.06 2.83 -4.15
N LEU A 251 13.84 1.76 -3.37
CA LEU A 251 13.89 0.39 -3.86
C LEU A 251 12.72 0.07 -4.80
N THR A 252 11.53 0.61 -4.52
CA THR A 252 10.37 0.42 -5.40
C THR A 252 10.63 1.03 -6.77
N TYR A 253 11.08 2.29 -6.83
CA TYR A 253 11.38 2.92 -8.12
C TYR A 253 12.64 2.33 -8.78
N ALA A 254 13.64 1.89 -8.00
CA ALA A 254 14.77 1.17 -8.55
C ALA A 254 14.34 -0.16 -9.21
N PHE A 255 13.33 -0.84 -8.64
CA PHE A 255 12.74 -2.02 -9.27
C PHE A 255 12.07 -1.66 -10.61
N ASP A 256 11.28 -0.60 -10.67
CA ASP A 256 10.62 -0.16 -11.91
C ASP A 256 11.65 0.17 -12.99
N LEU A 257 12.72 0.92 -12.64
CA LEU A 257 13.79 1.27 -13.56
C LEU A 257 14.59 0.03 -14.03
N LEU A 258 14.89 -0.89 -13.13
CA LEU A 258 15.52 -2.17 -13.50
C LEU A 258 14.63 -3.00 -14.42
N TYR A 259 13.32 -3.01 -14.16
CA TYR A 259 12.36 -3.70 -14.99
C TYR A 259 12.36 -3.15 -16.44
N GLU A 260 12.39 -1.81 -16.61
CA GLU A 260 12.54 -1.16 -17.92
C GLU A 260 13.84 -1.60 -18.62
N ILE A 261 14.95 -1.68 -17.88
CA ILE A 261 16.24 -2.15 -18.41
C ILE A 261 16.15 -3.62 -18.85
N TYR A 262 15.55 -4.49 -18.05
CA TYR A 262 15.36 -5.89 -18.43
C TYR A 262 14.49 -6.06 -19.68
N GLU A 263 13.42 -5.25 -19.81
CA GLU A 263 12.58 -5.28 -21.02
C GLU A 263 13.35 -4.80 -22.26
N ASP A 264 14.15 -3.74 -22.16
CA ASP A 264 14.96 -3.20 -23.26
C ASP A 264 16.01 -4.23 -23.74
N GLU A 265 16.58 -4.99 -22.81
CA GLU A 265 17.51 -6.10 -23.11
C GLU A 265 16.80 -7.38 -23.62
N GLY A 266 15.47 -7.35 -23.78
CA GLY A 266 14.70 -8.44 -24.37
C GLY A 266 14.34 -9.59 -23.43
N TYR A 267 14.44 -9.39 -22.13
CA TYR A 267 13.96 -10.36 -21.15
C TYR A 267 12.43 -10.38 -21.16
N ALA A 268 11.84 -11.57 -21.26
CA ALA A 268 10.39 -11.71 -21.21
C ALA A 268 9.88 -11.62 -19.76
N PRO A 269 8.75 -10.96 -19.51
CA PRO A 269 8.10 -11.01 -18.21
C PRO A 269 7.69 -12.46 -17.90
N SER A 270 8.04 -12.95 -16.72
CA SER A 270 7.77 -14.31 -16.26
C SER A 270 6.35 -14.47 -15.71
#